data_30cdcfc49fee48aa826af26b29880e04
#
_entry.id   30cdcfc49fee48aa826af26b29880e04
#
_cell.length_a   1.000
_cell.length_b   1.000
_cell.length_c   1.000
_cell.angle_alpha   90.00
_cell.angle_beta   90.00
_cell.angle_gamma   90.00
#
_symmetry.space_group_name_H-M   'P 1'
#
loop_
_entity.id
_entity.type
_entity.pdbx_description
1 polymer ?
#
loop_
_entity_poly.entity_id
_entity_poly.type
_entity_poly.pdbx_seq_one_letter_code
_entity_poly.pdbx_strand_id
1 'polypeptide(L)'
;MKDSERTKNWYSEVATTYATGYLALATSEQRKNWYSEVADAYNRARPRYPKELIDRAVEVAQLHKDATILEVGCGPGIATIPFARFGFSIVCLEPSQEACQLARQNCASYPSVEITNTTFEEWELEAEKFDAVLAATSFHWVAPEIGYLKAATALKDNGSLILLWNMTPQPPYEVYQALHEVYQTHAPSLARYEERGTQEEQLRRFGQTVIDSGRFKGLVSEQLACEVTYSIDDYLLLLSTLSPYIALDPQERNSLFEGLRAVLERNCTRSILTSYLSAFQIAQKI
;
A
#
# COMPACT_ATOMS: atom_id res chain seq x y z
N MET A 1 25.46 14.64 9.74
CA MET A 1 25.64 14.79 8.27
C MET A 1 25.72 13.45 7.53
N LYS A 2 26.49 12.45 7.98
CA LYS A 2 26.59 11.13 7.31
C LYS A 2 25.31 10.27 7.37
N ASP A 3 24.49 10.44 8.41
CA ASP A 3 23.26 9.65 8.57
C ASP A 3 22.12 10.13 7.66
N SER A 4 22.02 11.44 7.38
CA SER A 4 21.00 11.99 6.48
C SER A 4 21.21 11.61 5.01
N GLU A 5 22.48 11.45 4.59
CA GLU A 5 22.80 10.98 3.22
C GLU A 5 22.56 9.47 3.06
N ARG A 6 22.77 8.68 4.12
CA ARG A 6 22.49 7.24 4.13
C ARG A 6 20.99 6.97 4.06
N THR A 7 20.19 7.75 4.78
CA THR A 7 18.72 7.69 4.75
C THR A 7 18.17 8.11 3.39
N LYS A 8 18.70 9.18 2.78
CA LYS A 8 18.32 9.65 1.43
C LYS A 8 18.62 8.63 0.33
N ASN A 9 19.80 8.00 0.37
CA ASN A 9 20.18 6.98 -0.61
C ASN A 9 19.30 5.74 -0.49
N TRP A 10 18.95 5.35 0.73
CA TRP A 10 18.12 4.19 0.99
C TRP A 10 16.66 4.36 0.52
N TYR A 11 16.05 5.55 0.72
CA TYR A 11 14.70 5.83 0.21
C TYR A 11 14.64 5.81 -1.31
N SER A 12 15.68 6.28 -1.98
CA SER A 12 15.78 6.15 -3.43
C SER A 12 15.92 4.68 -3.86
N GLU A 13 16.62 3.84 -3.10
CA GLU A 13 16.76 2.41 -3.35
C GLU A 13 15.48 1.63 -3.03
N VAL A 14 14.71 1.97 -1.99
CA VAL A 14 13.44 1.32 -1.65
C VAL A 14 12.33 1.75 -2.61
N ALA A 15 12.24 3.03 -2.93
CA ALA A 15 11.40 3.51 -4.03
C ALA A 15 11.79 2.83 -5.35
N THR A 16 13.06 2.54 -5.57
CA THR A 16 13.58 1.83 -6.74
C THR A 16 13.28 0.32 -6.71
N THR A 17 13.09 -0.28 -5.54
CA THR A 17 12.81 -1.71 -5.40
C THR A 17 11.30 -2.02 -5.47
N TYR A 18 10.44 -1.13 -4.99
CA TYR A 18 8.98 -1.22 -5.13
C TYR A 18 8.47 -0.64 -6.46
N ALA A 19 9.25 0.24 -7.00
CA ALA A 19 8.99 0.91 -8.23
C ALA A 19 10.30 0.92 -9.00
N THR A 20 10.39 0.17 -10.07
CA THR A 20 11.43 0.35 -11.09
C THR A 20 11.75 1.83 -11.21
N GLY A 21 13.00 2.20 -11.44
CA GLY A 21 13.54 3.58 -11.36
C GLY A 21 12.72 4.73 -11.97
N TYR A 22 11.65 4.41 -12.71
CA TYR A 22 10.65 5.35 -13.23
C TYR A 22 9.80 6.03 -12.14
N LEU A 23 9.52 5.36 -11.01
CA LEU A 23 8.68 5.94 -9.95
C LEU A 23 9.43 6.94 -9.07
N ALA A 24 10.74 6.79 -8.95
CA ALA A 24 11.58 7.77 -8.26
C ALA A 24 11.59 9.13 -9.00
N LEU A 25 11.22 9.16 -10.28
CA LEU A 25 11.19 10.35 -11.11
C LEU A 25 9.78 10.97 -11.23
N ALA A 26 8.72 10.24 -10.87
CA ALA A 26 7.35 10.75 -10.97
C ALA A 26 7.05 11.78 -9.88
N THR A 27 6.50 12.92 -10.28
CA THR A 27 6.05 13.96 -9.35
C THR A 27 4.85 13.48 -8.52
N SER A 28 4.59 14.14 -7.38
CA SER A 28 3.39 13.88 -6.56
C SER A 28 2.10 14.00 -7.38
N GLU A 29 2.03 15.00 -8.27
CA GLU A 29 0.88 15.21 -9.15
C GLU A 29 0.70 14.08 -10.19
N GLN A 30 1.80 13.62 -10.80
CA GLN A 30 1.74 12.47 -11.72
C GLN A 30 1.24 11.22 -11.02
N ARG A 31 1.73 10.93 -9.82
CA ARG A 31 1.29 9.78 -9.01
C ARG A 31 -0.19 9.88 -8.65
N LYS A 32 -0.66 11.06 -8.25
CA LYS A 32 -2.08 11.33 -7.99
C LYS A 32 -2.95 10.99 -9.22
N ASN A 33 -2.55 11.46 -10.40
CA ASN A 33 -3.29 11.20 -11.64
C ASN A 33 -3.33 9.72 -12.00
N TRP A 34 -2.22 8.98 -11.84
CA TRP A 34 -2.18 7.54 -12.07
C TRP A 34 -3.20 6.77 -11.24
N TYR A 35 -3.30 7.09 -9.94
CA TYR A 35 -4.27 6.41 -9.06
C TYR A 35 -5.70 6.84 -9.31
N SER A 36 -5.93 8.06 -9.77
CA SER A 36 -7.25 8.53 -10.19
C SER A 36 -7.79 7.71 -11.38
N GLU A 37 -6.95 7.45 -12.38
CA GLU A 37 -7.32 6.67 -13.56
C GLU A 37 -7.66 5.20 -13.24
N VAL A 38 -7.08 4.63 -12.18
CA VAL A 38 -7.26 3.21 -11.83
C VAL A 38 -8.06 2.99 -10.55
N ALA A 39 -8.71 4.00 -9.98
CA ALA A 39 -9.37 3.92 -8.68
C ALA A 39 -10.42 2.80 -8.60
N ASP A 40 -11.26 2.63 -9.61
CA ASP A 40 -12.24 1.54 -9.69
C ASP A 40 -11.58 0.16 -9.80
N ALA A 41 -10.58 0.03 -10.66
CA ALA A 41 -9.81 -1.19 -10.82
C ALA A 41 -9.09 -1.56 -9.51
N TYR A 42 -8.52 -0.57 -8.84
CA TYR A 42 -7.88 -0.73 -7.53
C TYR A 42 -8.88 -1.23 -6.49
N ASN A 43 -10.05 -0.58 -6.39
CA ASN A 43 -11.10 -0.99 -5.46
C ASN A 43 -11.59 -2.42 -5.71
N ARG A 44 -11.66 -2.85 -6.97
CA ARG A 44 -12.12 -4.19 -7.34
C ARG A 44 -11.05 -5.26 -7.13
N ALA A 45 -9.81 -5.03 -7.59
CA ALA A 45 -8.82 -6.10 -7.75
C ALA A 45 -7.84 -6.23 -6.57
N ARG A 46 -7.62 -5.15 -5.78
CA ARG A 46 -6.65 -5.23 -4.66
C ARG A 46 -7.14 -6.14 -3.53
N PRO A 47 -6.24 -6.99 -2.98
CA PRO A 47 -6.60 -7.87 -1.87
C PRO A 47 -7.06 -7.08 -0.65
N ARG A 48 -8.06 -7.60 0.06
CA ARG A 48 -8.50 -7.05 1.34
C ARG A 48 -7.56 -7.53 2.45
N TYR A 49 -7.47 -6.76 3.52
CA TYR A 49 -6.68 -7.16 4.69
C TYR A 49 -7.40 -8.28 5.45
N PRO A 50 -6.70 -9.36 5.85
CA PRO A 50 -7.28 -10.43 6.66
C PRO A 50 -7.87 -9.88 7.96
N LYS A 51 -9.03 -10.40 8.34
CA LYS A 51 -9.69 -9.97 9.58
C LYS A 51 -8.80 -10.18 10.80
N GLU A 52 -8.12 -11.33 10.86
CA GLU A 52 -7.21 -11.70 11.95
C GLU A 52 -6.06 -10.68 12.09
N LEU A 53 -5.54 -10.18 10.96
CA LEU A 53 -4.48 -9.19 10.95
C LEU A 53 -4.98 -7.84 11.51
N ILE A 54 -6.19 -7.44 11.12
CA ILE A 54 -6.81 -6.19 11.61
C ILE A 54 -7.11 -6.30 13.10
N ASP A 55 -7.74 -7.40 13.56
CA ASP A 55 -8.05 -7.63 14.97
C ASP A 55 -6.78 -7.56 15.82
N ARG A 56 -5.72 -8.22 15.35
CA ARG A 56 -4.43 -8.22 16.02
C ARG A 56 -3.75 -6.85 16.03
N ALA A 57 -3.86 -6.09 14.95
CA ALA A 57 -3.33 -4.73 14.87
C ALA A 57 -4.03 -3.80 15.88
N VAL A 58 -5.36 -3.89 16.01
CA VAL A 58 -6.15 -3.13 17.00
C VAL A 58 -5.73 -3.48 18.43
N GLU A 59 -5.50 -4.78 18.72
CA GLU A 59 -5.04 -5.26 20.02
C GLU A 59 -3.64 -4.75 20.35
N VAL A 60 -2.67 -4.89 19.43
CA VAL A 60 -1.29 -4.46 19.62
C VAL A 60 -1.18 -2.95 19.80
N ALA A 61 -1.97 -2.18 19.03
CA ALA A 61 -2.04 -0.73 19.16
C ALA A 61 -2.85 -0.27 20.39
N GLN A 62 -3.46 -1.20 21.13
CA GLN A 62 -4.28 -0.95 22.33
C GLN A 62 -5.39 0.11 22.10
N LEU A 63 -6.02 0.07 20.92
CA LEU A 63 -7.06 1.03 20.56
C LEU A 63 -8.32 0.79 21.40
N HIS A 64 -8.74 1.82 22.14
CA HIS A 64 -10.01 1.78 22.90
C HIS A 64 -11.20 2.10 21.98
N LYS A 65 -12.42 1.77 22.40
CA LYS A 65 -13.65 1.89 21.60
C LYS A 65 -13.94 3.29 21.05
N ASP A 66 -13.46 4.34 21.71
CA ASP A 66 -13.68 5.74 21.31
C ASP A 66 -12.41 6.33 20.65
N ALA A 67 -11.48 5.48 20.16
CA ALA A 67 -10.22 5.92 19.56
C ALA A 67 -10.46 6.76 18.30
N THR A 68 -9.61 7.76 18.13
CA THR A 68 -9.55 8.61 16.94
C THR A 68 -8.36 8.22 16.07
N ILE A 69 -8.59 7.99 14.80
CA ILE A 69 -7.59 7.54 13.85
C ILE A 69 -7.43 8.55 12.71
N LEU A 70 -6.20 8.87 12.34
CA LEU A 70 -5.87 9.56 11.11
C LEU A 70 -5.37 8.53 10.10
N GLU A 71 -6.09 8.31 8.99
CA GLU A 71 -5.66 7.42 7.93
C GLU A 71 -5.01 8.20 6.78
N VAL A 72 -3.76 7.87 6.46
CA VAL A 72 -2.95 8.52 5.43
C VAL A 72 -3.02 7.72 4.13
N GLY A 73 -3.61 8.29 3.09
CA GLY A 73 -3.79 7.64 1.79
C GLY A 73 -4.79 6.48 1.88
N CYS A 74 -6.04 6.79 2.24
CA CYS A 74 -7.08 5.77 2.44
C CYS A 74 -7.50 5.06 1.15
N GLY A 75 -7.17 5.61 -0.03
CA GLY A 75 -7.63 5.09 -1.30
C GLY A 75 -9.17 4.98 -1.33
N PRO A 76 -9.74 3.89 -1.88
CA PRO A 76 -11.19 3.66 -1.87
C PRO A 76 -11.74 3.14 -0.52
N GLY A 77 -10.97 3.19 0.58
CA GLY A 77 -11.41 2.78 1.91
C GLY A 77 -11.18 1.31 2.24
N ILE A 78 -10.21 0.65 1.60
CA ILE A 78 -9.96 -0.80 1.80
C ILE A 78 -9.58 -1.13 3.25
N ALA A 79 -8.76 -0.31 3.90
CA ALA A 79 -8.42 -0.47 5.32
C ALA A 79 -9.35 0.32 6.23
N THR A 80 -9.90 1.44 5.76
CA THR A 80 -10.86 2.25 6.52
C THR A 80 -12.03 1.43 7.04
N ILE A 81 -12.68 0.65 6.17
CA ILE A 81 -13.88 -0.14 6.50
C ILE A 81 -13.64 -1.14 7.64
N PRO A 82 -12.58 -1.99 7.60
CA PRO A 82 -12.27 -2.89 8.71
C PRO A 82 -12.12 -2.17 10.07
N PHE A 83 -11.45 -1.01 10.10
CA PHE A 83 -11.29 -0.22 11.33
C PHE A 83 -12.60 0.47 11.75
N ALA A 84 -13.38 0.99 10.80
CA ALA A 84 -14.68 1.61 11.08
C ALA A 84 -15.69 0.66 11.76
N ARG A 85 -15.57 -0.65 11.50
CA ARG A 85 -16.41 -1.69 12.17
C ARG A 85 -16.21 -1.77 13.67
N PHE A 86 -15.08 -1.31 14.20
CA PHE A 86 -14.85 -1.20 15.66
C PHE A 86 -15.51 0.03 16.28
N GLY A 87 -16.10 0.93 15.46
CA GLY A 87 -16.75 2.15 15.94
C GLY A 87 -15.79 3.34 16.11
N PHE A 88 -14.55 3.24 15.64
CA PHE A 88 -13.57 4.33 15.71
C PHE A 88 -14.01 5.55 14.90
N SER A 89 -13.59 6.73 15.34
CA SER A 89 -13.69 7.96 14.57
C SER A 89 -12.45 8.05 13.65
N ILE A 90 -12.65 8.12 12.33
CA ILE A 90 -11.56 8.06 11.38
C ILE A 90 -11.59 9.30 10.48
N VAL A 91 -10.50 10.06 10.47
CA VAL A 91 -10.24 11.11 9.49
C VAL A 91 -9.32 10.51 8.43
N CYS A 92 -9.80 10.44 7.19
CA CYS A 92 -9.09 9.88 6.06
C CYS A 92 -8.59 10.97 5.14
N LEU A 93 -7.31 10.91 4.79
CA LEU A 93 -6.69 11.79 3.80
C LEU A 93 -6.42 11.00 2.52
N GLU A 94 -6.85 11.55 1.38
CA GLU A 94 -6.62 10.91 0.09
C GLU A 94 -6.45 11.98 -1.01
N PRO A 95 -5.33 12.00 -1.73
CA PRO A 95 -5.09 13.00 -2.76
C PRO A 95 -5.94 12.80 -4.04
N SER A 96 -6.32 11.55 -4.39
CA SER A 96 -7.14 11.28 -5.57
C SER A 96 -8.61 11.58 -5.30
N GLN A 97 -9.19 12.46 -6.10
CA GLN A 97 -10.62 12.81 -6.00
C GLN A 97 -11.52 11.60 -6.29
N GLU A 98 -11.16 10.77 -7.27
CA GLU A 98 -11.89 9.59 -7.68
C GLU A 98 -11.87 8.54 -6.55
N ALA A 99 -10.71 8.32 -5.94
CA ALA A 99 -10.59 7.43 -4.78
C ALA A 99 -11.39 7.97 -3.57
N CYS A 100 -11.39 9.28 -3.33
CA CYS A 100 -12.24 9.90 -2.29
C CYS A 100 -13.73 9.65 -2.53
N GLN A 101 -14.21 9.75 -3.79
CA GLN A 101 -15.61 9.48 -4.11
C GLN A 101 -15.96 8.01 -3.81
N LEU A 102 -15.12 7.08 -4.21
CA LEU A 102 -15.28 5.65 -3.88
C LEU A 102 -15.24 5.40 -2.37
N ALA A 103 -14.30 6.03 -1.65
CA ALA A 103 -14.22 5.90 -0.20
C ALA A 103 -15.49 6.40 0.49
N ARG A 104 -16.07 7.54 0.08
CA ARG A 104 -17.33 8.04 0.62
C ARG A 104 -18.49 7.09 0.35
N GLN A 105 -18.56 6.49 -0.84
CA GLN A 105 -19.58 5.48 -1.16
C GLN A 105 -19.40 4.21 -0.33
N ASN A 106 -18.17 3.69 -0.27
CA ASN A 106 -17.86 2.45 0.45
C ASN A 106 -18.03 2.60 1.97
N CYS A 107 -17.76 3.78 2.51
CA CYS A 107 -17.87 4.09 3.95
C CYS A 107 -19.22 4.71 4.34
N ALA A 108 -20.21 4.81 3.44
CA ALA A 108 -21.49 5.49 3.68
C ALA A 108 -22.26 4.98 4.93
N SER A 109 -22.04 3.72 5.33
CA SER A 109 -22.64 3.11 6.52
C SER A 109 -21.91 3.46 7.83
N TYR A 110 -20.81 4.22 7.78
CA TYR A 110 -19.96 4.56 8.92
C TYR A 110 -19.92 6.09 9.13
N PRO A 111 -20.87 6.68 9.88
CA PRO A 111 -20.99 8.14 10.02
C PRO A 111 -19.79 8.78 10.74
N SER A 112 -18.97 8.01 11.44
CA SER A 112 -17.75 8.45 12.11
C SER A 112 -16.52 8.51 11.19
N VAL A 113 -16.68 8.22 9.88
CA VAL A 113 -15.61 8.28 8.88
C VAL A 113 -15.75 9.58 8.08
N GLU A 114 -14.71 10.40 8.12
CA GLU A 114 -14.60 11.62 7.34
C GLU A 114 -13.54 11.45 6.24
N ILE A 115 -13.87 11.80 4.99
CA ILE A 115 -12.95 11.70 3.85
C ILE A 115 -12.59 13.10 3.36
N THR A 116 -11.31 13.46 3.48
CA THR A 116 -10.74 14.73 3.05
C THR A 116 -9.84 14.55 1.83
N ASN A 117 -10.13 15.32 0.77
CA ASN A 117 -9.30 15.28 -0.45
C ASN A 117 -8.09 16.19 -0.30
N THR A 118 -7.00 15.64 0.20
CA THR A 118 -5.72 16.34 0.41
C THR A 118 -4.57 15.33 0.50
N THR A 119 -3.35 15.78 0.30
CA THR A 119 -2.16 15.00 0.64
C THR A 119 -1.86 15.11 2.13
N PHE A 120 -1.10 14.13 2.67
CA PHE A 120 -0.66 14.21 4.06
C PHE A 120 0.28 15.40 4.29
N GLU A 121 1.08 15.75 3.29
CA GLU A 121 2.00 16.88 3.35
C GLU A 121 1.27 18.23 3.45
N GLU A 122 0.19 18.41 2.68
CA GLU A 122 -0.61 19.65 2.62
C GLU A 122 -1.66 19.75 3.74
N TRP A 123 -2.07 18.62 4.32
CA TRP A 123 -3.05 18.61 5.40
C TRP A 123 -2.61 19.48 6.56
N GLU A 124 -3.51 20.34 7.06
CA GLU A 124 -3.24 21.18 8.23
C GLU A 124 -3.11 20.30 9.48
N LEU A 125 -1.93 20.35 10.09
CA LEU A 125 -1.57 19.48 11.21
C LEU A 125 -2.40 19.82 12.47
N GLU A 126 -3.11 18.82 12.98
CA GLU A 126 -3.74 18.85 14.29
C GLU A 126 -2.88 18.04 15.26
N ALA A 127 -2.12 18.76 16.11
CA ALA A 127 -1.19 18.13 17.04
C ALA A 127 -1.93 17.39 18.16
N GLU A 128 -1.38 16.24 18.60
CA GLU A 128 -1.84 15.47 19.75
C GLU A 128 -3.35 15.12 19.75
N LYS A 129 -3.91 14.92 18.56
CA LYS A 129 -5.35 14.67 18.38
C LYS A 129 -5.68 13.19 18.25
N PHE A 130 -4.79 12.37 17.68
CA PHE A 130 -5.11 11.01 17.26
C PHE A 130 -4.48 9.96 18.18
N ASP A 131 -5.25 8.90 18.46
CA ASP A 131 -4.78 7.72 19.18
C ASP A 131 -3.91 6.84 18.25
N ALA A 132 -4.22 6.85 16.95
CA ALA A 132 -3.40 6.20 15.95
C ALA A 132 -3.29 7.03 14.65
N VAL A 133 -2.13 6.90 13.99
CA VAL A 133 -1.95 7.23 12.56
C VAL A 133 -1.85 5.91 11.81
N LEU A 134 -2.80 5.67 10.90
CA LEU A 134 -2.90 4.47 10.08
C LEU A 134 -2.45 4.79 8.66
N ALA A 135 -1.67 3.91 8.05
CA ALA A 135 -1.39 3.96 6.62
C ALA A 135 -1.34 2.53 6.04
N ALA A 136 -2.17 2.29 5.04
CA ALA A 136 -2.35 0.96 4.47
C ALA A 136 -1.80 0.90 3.04
N THR A 137 -0.58 0.40 2.88
CA THR A 137 0.18 0.36 1.61
C THR A 137 0.30 1.76 0.95
N SER A 138 0.41 2.80 1.78
CA SER A 138 0.41 4.20 1.33
C SER A 138 1.58 5.03 1.87
N PHE A 139 2.11 4.73 3.06
CA PHE A 139 3.08 5.59 3.76
C PHE A 139 4.40 5.78 3.00
N HIS A 140 4.78 4.83 2.17
CA HIS A 140 5.98 4.92 1.32
C HIS A 140 5.87 5.98 0.20
N TRP A 141 4.69 6.57 -0.01
CA TRP A 141 4.46 7.68 -0.92
C TRP A 141 4.68 9.06 -0.26
N VAL A 142 4.63 9.11 1.06
CA VAL A 142 4.86 10.34 1.83
C VAL A 142 6.35 10.65 1.88
N ALA A 143 6.72 11.91 1.70
CA ALA A 143 8.11 12.34 1.84
C ALA A 143 8.63 11.99 3.25
N PRO A 144 9.72 11.22 3.37
CA PRO A 144 10.16 10.69 4.67
C PRO A 144 10.52 11.77 5.67
N GLU A 145 11.09 12.87 5.19
CA GLU A 145 11.48 14.02 5.97
C GLU A 145 10.28 14.68 6.68
N ILE A 146 9.08 14.51 6.10
CA ILE A 146 7.84 15.07 6.62
C ILE A 146 7.05 13.98 7.35
N GLY A 147 6.92 12.79 6.76
CA GLY A 147 5.97 11.77 7.14
C GLY A 147 6.05 11.35 8.59
N TYR A 148 7.22 10.90 9.05
CA TYR A 148 7.37 10.39 10.42
C TYR A 148 7.26 11.50 11.48
N LEU A 149 7.80 12.68 11.19
CA LEU A 149 7.67 13.82 12.11
C LEU A 149 6.21 14.24 12.24
N LYS A 150 5.53 14.40 11.11
CA LYS A 150 4.13 14.85 11.08
C LYS A 150 3.21 13.83 11.72
N ALA A 151 3.43 12.52 11.48
CA ALA A 151 2.69 11.44 12.13
C ALA A 151 2.89 11.45 13.66
N ALA A 152 4.12 11.56 14.13
CA ALA A 152 4.42 11.64 15.56
C ALA A 152 3.79 12.87 16.22
N THR A 153 3.77 14.02 15.51
CA THR A 153 3.16 15.25 16.05
C THR A 153 1.64 15.16 16.10
N ALA A 154 1.00 14.51 15.13
CA ALA A 154 -0.46 14.29 15.12
C ALA A 154 -0.94 13.33 16.23
N LEU A 155 -0.07 12.42 16.67
CA LEU A 155 -0.37 11.43 17.69
C LEU A 155 -0.39 12.05 19.10
N LYS A 156 -1.37 11.63 19.89
CA LYS A 156 -1.39 11.83 21.35
C LYS A 156 -0.16 11.17 22.00
N ASP A 157 0.09 11.47 23.26
CA ASP A 157 1.05 10.73 24.05
C ASP A 157 0.66 9.24 24.09
N ASN A 158 1.65 8.37 23.90
CA ASN A 158 1.47 6.93 23.76
C ASN A 158 0.66 6.47 22.51
N GLY A 159 0.30 7.38 21.60
CA GLY A 159 -0.35 7.03 20.36
C GLY A 159 0.55 6.18 19.44
N SER A 160 -0.04 5.43 18.52
CA SER A 160 0.64 4.44 17.70
C SER A 160 0.61 4.79 16.21
N LEU A 161 1.75 4.60 15.53
CA LEU A 161 1.80 4.50 14.08
C LEU A 161 1.49 3.05 13.68
N ILE A 162 0.48 2.86 12.84
CA ILE A 162 0.03 1.57 12.32
C ILE A 162 0.28 1.55 10.82
N LEU A 163 1.21 0.74 10.36
CA LEU A 163 1.46 0.53 8.94
C LEU A 163 0.95 -0.86 8.55
N LEU A 164 0.05 -0.92 7.58
CA LEU A 164 -0.45 -2.17 6.99
C LEU A 164 0.12 -2.35 5.59
N TRP A 165 0.45 -3.58 5.26
CA TRP A 165 1.03 -3.95 3.97
C TRP A 165 0.33 -5.17 3.39
N ASN A 166 -0.18 -5.08 2.16
CA ASN A 166 -0.43 -6.22 1.31
C ASN A 166 0.64 -6.21 0.23
N MET A 167 1.53 -7.22 0.27
CA MET A 167 2.54 -7.39 -0.76
C MET A 167 1.87 -7.77 -2.09
N THR A 168 2.59 -7.62 -3.19
CA THR A 168 2.02 -7.95 -4.50
C THR A 168 1.74 -9.44 -4.60
N PRO A 169 0.48 -9.86 -4.88
CA PRO A 169 0.15 -11.25 -5.12
C PRO A 169 0.96 -11.83 -6.30
N GLN A 170 1.69 -12.91 -6.03
CA GLN A 170 2.53 -13.59 -7.01
C GLN A 170 1.83 -14.88 -7.47
N PRO A 171 1.82 -15.16 -8.78
CA PRO A 171 1.36 -16.45 -9.29
C PRO A 171 2.35 -17.56 -8.92
N PRO A 172 2.00 -18.86 -9.04
CA PRO A 172 2.97 -19.93 -8.96
C PRO A 172 4.15 -19.72 -9.90
N TYR A 173 5.33 -20.17 -9.50
CA TYR A 173 6.55 -19.95 -10.28
C TYR A 173 6.45 -20.49 -11.71
N GLU A 174 5.77 -21.61 -11.91
CA GLU A 174 5.55 -22.22 -13.25
C GLU A 174 4.70 -21.30 -14.14
N VAL A 175 3.70 -20.62 -13.56
CA VAL A 175 2.90 -19.63 -14.30
C VAL A 175 3.77 -18.43 -14.65
N TYR A 176 4.56 -17.92 -13.69
CA TYR A 176 5.49 -16.82 -13.95
C TYR A 176 6.51 -17.20 -15.06
N GLN A 177 7.06 -18.41 -15.04
CA GLN A 177 7.98 -18.88 -16.08
C GLN A 177 7.34 -18.85 -17.48
N ALA A 178 6.06 -19.23 -17.58
CA ALA A 178 5.33 -19.14 -18.84
C ALA A 178 5.13 -17.68 -19.31
N LEU A 179 5.02 -16.72 -18.38
CA LEU A 179 4.88 -15.30 -18.66
C LEU A 179 6.21 -14.60 -18.94
N HIS A 180 7.32 -15.21 -18.55
CA HIS A 180 8.65 -14.56 -18.53
C HIS A 180 9.08 -14.02 -19.90
N GLU A 181 8.85 -14.77 -20.97
CA GLU A 181 9.20 -14.34 -22.34
C GLU A 181 8.42 -13.09 -22.78
N VAL A 182 7.14 -12.99 -22.39
CA VAL A 182 6.29 -11.83 -22.65
C VAL A 182 6.84 -10.60 -21.92
N TYR A 183 7.22 -10.75 -20.65
CA TYR A 183 7.85 -9.67 -19.91
C TYR A 183 9.18 -9.24 -20.54
N GLN A 184 10.04 -10.20 -20.90
CA GLN A 184 11.32 -9.88 -21.53
C GLN A 184 11.17 -9.12 -22.84
N THR A 185 10.10 -9.41 -23.60
CA THR A 185 9.84 -8.78 -24.90
C THR A 185 9.27 -7.37 -24.77
N HIS A 186 8.30 -7.18 -23.85
CA HIS A 186 7.50 -5.94 -23.82
C HIS A 186 7.80 -5.03 -22.62
N ALA A 187 8.32 -5.58 -21.53
CA ALA A 187 8.63 -4.82 -20.31
C ALA A 187 9.76 -5.52 -19.52
N PRO A 188 11.01 -5.54 -20.00
CA PRO A 188 12.12 -6.27 -19.36
C PRO A 188 12.36 -5.86 -17.90
N SER A 189 12.08 -4.61 -17.55
CA SER A 189 12.19 -4.09 -16.19
C SER A 189 11.23 -4.76 -15.20
N LEU A 190 10.13 -5.35 -15.68
CA LEU A 190 9.13 -6.07 -14.89
C LEU A 190 9.33 -7.59 -14.89
N ALA A 191 10.31 -8.10 -15.64
CA ALA A 191 10.61 -9.52 -15.77
C ALA A 191 11.30 -10.08 -14.51
N ARG A 192 10.71 -9.89 -13.35
CA ARG A 192 11.26 -10.32 -12.06
C ARG A 192 10.18 -11.02 -11.22
N TYR A 193 10.49 -12.23 -10.77
CA TYR A 193 9.67 -12.94 -9.79
C TYR A 193 10.01 -12.46 -8.40
N GLU A 194 9.00 -12.19 -7.62
CA GLU A 194 9.15 -11.74 -6.24
C GLU A 194 8.93 -12.92 -5.29
N GLU A 195 10.00 -13.57 -4.92
CA GLU A 195 9.96 -14.68 -3.96
C GLU A 195 9.51 -14.20 -2.58
N ARG A 196 8.95 -15.12 -1.79
CA ARG A 196 8.51 -14.83 -0.42
C ARG A 196 9.60 -14.19 0.44
N GLY A 197 10.85 -14.68 0.35
CA GLY A 197 11.98 -14.10 1.08
C GLY A 197 12.26 -12.64 0.71
N THR A 198 12.00 -12.25 -0.55
CA THR A 198 12.08 -10.86 -0.99
C THR A 198 11.01 -10.00 -0.32
N GLN A 199 9.77 -10.50 -0.23
CA GLN A 199 8.67 -9.80 0.45
C GLN A 199 8.96 -9.65 1.96
N GLU A 200 9.48 -10.69 2.61
CA GLU A 200 9.87 -10.66 4.02
C GLU A 200 10.97 -9.61 4.29
N GLU A 201 11.98 -9.56 3.44
CA GLU A 201 13.05 -8.57 3.57
C GLU A 201 12.55 -7.14 3.35
N GLN A 202 11.65 -6.93 2.42
CA GLN A 202 11.03 -5.61 2.20
C GLN A 202 10.23 -5.17 3.42
N LEU A 203 9.40 -6.05 3.99
CA LEU A 203 8.64 -5.78 5.20
C LEU A 203 9.58 -5.44 6.37
N ARG A 204 10.66 -6.20 6.54
CA ARG A 204 11.66 -5.91 7.58
C ARG A 204 12.27 -4.51 7.40
N ARG A 205 12.57 -4.12 6.17
CA ARG A 205 13.13 -2.78 5.87
C ARG A 205 12.12 -1.67 6.18
N PHE A 206 10.84 -1.84 5.86
CA PHE A 206 9.83 -0.84 6.22
C PHE A 206 9.74 -0.64 7.73
N GLY A 207 9.76 -1.72 8.51
CA GLY A 207 9.80 -1.60 9.97
C GLY A 207 11.04 -0.92 10.50
N GLN A 208 12.20 -1.21 9.92
CA GLN A 208 13.46 -0.56 10.32
C GLN A 208 13.42 0.95 10.08
N THR A 209 12.81 1.40 9.00
CA THR A 209 12.68 2.84 8.70
C THR A 209 11.85 3.59 9.74
N VAL A 210 10.81 2.95 10.29
CA VAL A 210 10.03 3.53 11.38
C VAL A 210 10.93 3.86 12.58
N ILE A 211 11.78 2.91 12.96
CA ILE A 211 12.71 3.07 14.11
C ILE A 211 13.82 4.06 13.80
N ASP A 212 14.39 3.98 12.59
CA ASP A 212 15.47 4.87 12.15
C ASP A 212 15.02 6.35 12.07
N SER A 213 13.70 6.60 11.97
CA SER A 213 13.16 7.95 12.06
C SER A 213 13.43 8.65 13.40
N GLY A 214 13.73 7.88 14.46
CA GLY A 214 13.94 8.39 15.81
C GLY A 214 12.69 9.00 16.46
N ARG A 215 11.50 8.71 15.91
CA ARG A 215 10.22 9.25 16.41
C ARG A 215 9.35 8.19 17.08
N PHE A 216 9.68 6.92 16.88
CA PHE A 216 8.90 5.77 17.32
C PHE A 216 9.77 4.73 18.03
N LYS A 217 9.15 3.97 18.93
CA LYS A 217 9.79 2.90 19.71
C LYS A 217 8.89 1.67 19.78
N GLY A 218 9.42 0.55 20.23
CA GLY A 218 8.65 -0.65 20.55
C GLY A 218 7.99 -1.27 19.32
N LEU A 219 8.69 -1.31 18.18
CA LEU A 219 8.16 -1.88 16.94
C LEU A 219 7.72 -3.33 17.13
N VAL A 220 6.44 -3.60 16.86
CA VAL A 220 5.87 -4.94 16.70
C VAL A 220 5.57 -5.14 15.22
N SER A 221 6.06 -6.24 14.64
CA SER A 221 5.83 -6.61 13.24
C SER A 221 5.33 -8.04 13.17
N GLU A 222 4.14 -8.23 12.60
CA GLU A 222 3.56 -9.56 12.38
C GLU A 222 3.10 -9.68 10.92
N GLN A 223 3.12 -10.90 10.38
CA GLN A 223 2.73 -11.16 8.99
C GLN A 223 1.97 -12.47 8.86
N LEU A 224 1.07 -12.51 7.87
CA LEU A 224 0.29 -13.69 7.48
C LEU A 224 0.56 -14.01 6.01
N ALA A 225 0.75 -15.30 5.71
CA ALA A 225 0.72 -15.79 4.34
C ALA A 225 -0.73 -15.88 3.88
N CYS A 226 -1.04 -15.23 2.77
CA CYS A 226 -2.37 -15.14 2.21
C CYS A 226 -2.38 -15.69 0.79
N GLU A 227 -3.53 -16.21 0.40
CA GLU A 227 -3.80 -16.67 -0.96
C GLU A 227 -5.06 -15.99 -1.48
N VAL A 228 -5.08 -15.71 -2.77
CA VAL A 228 -6.26 -15.20 -3.47
C VAL A 228 -6.31 -15.78 -4.88
N THR A 229 -7.50 -16.24 -5.27
CA THR A 229 -7.73 -16.75 -6.62
C THR A 229 -8.36 -15.67 -7.47
N TYR A 230 -7.72 -15.33 -8.58
CA TYR A 230 -8.21 -14.38 -9.56
C TYR A 230 -8.69 -15.10 -10.82
N SER A 231 -9.76 -14.58 -11.46
CA SER A 231 -9.95 -14.83 -12.89
C SER A 231 -8.77 -14.24 -13.68
N ILE A 232 -8.58 -14.66 -14.93
CA ILE A 232 -7.56 -14.05 -15.80
C ILE A 232 -7.79 -12.53 -15.92
N ASP A 233 -9.04 -12.12 -16.10
CA ASP A 233 -9.41 -10.71 -16.18
C ASP A 233 -9.09 -9.93 -14.90
N ASP A 234 -9.43 -10.48 -13.73
CA ASP A 234 -9.16 -9.80 -12.45
C ASP A 234 -7.67 -9.81 -12.11
N TYR A 235 -6.90 -10.83 -12.54
CA TYR A 235 -5.44 -10.81 -12.38
C TYR A 235 -4.79 -9.73 -13.25
N LEU A 236 -5.18 -9.61 -14.50
CA LEU A 236 -4.71 -8.54 -15.37
C LEU A 236 -5.16 -7.17 -14.83
N LEU A 237 -6.39 -7.07 -14.32
CA LEU A 237 -6.88 -5.88 -13.66
C LEU A 237 -6.04 -5.52 -12.42
N LEU A 238 -5.65 -6.52 -11.59
CA LEU A 238 -4.72 -6.30 -10.48
C LEU A 238 -3.40 -5.70 -10.96
N LEU A 239 -2.78 -6.31 -12.00
CA LEU A 239 -1.51 -5.83 -12.55
C LEU A 239 -1.64 -4.38 -13.04
N SER A 240 -2.74 -4.00 -13.71
CA SER A 240 -2.95 -2.65 -14.21
C SER A 240 -3.02 -1.58 -13.13
N THR A 241 -3.24 -1.96 -11.87
CA THR A 241 -3.25 -1.05 -10.71
C THR A 241 -1.89 -0.87 -10.04
N LEU A 242 -0.89 -1.64 -10.47
CA LEU A 242 0.46 -1.58 -9.92
C LEU A 242 1.25 -0.46 -10.59
N SER A 243 1.87 0.40 -9.80
CA SER A 243 2.61 1.56 -10.27
C SER A 243 3.60 1.26 -11.39
N PRO A 244 4.40 0.15 -11.37
CA PRO A 244 5.33 -0.16 -12.45
C PRO A 244 4.63 -0.40 -13.80
N TYR A 245 3.41 -0.92 -13.80
CA TYR A 245 2.63 -1.14 -15.02
C TYR A 245 1.94 0.15 -15.49
N ILE A 246 1.50 1.00 -14.55
CA ILE A 246 0.91 2.30 -14.88
C ILE A 246 1.96 3.20 -15.55
N ALA A 247 3.21 3.12 -15.10
CA ALA A 247 4.32 3.94 -15.59
C ALA A 247 4.84 3.53 -16.99
N LEU A 248 4.44 2.37 -17.51
CA LEU A 248 4.83 1.95 -18.87
C LEU A 248 4.24 2.89 -19.92
N ASP A 249 4.95 3.02 -21.03
CA ASP A 249 4.36 3.63 -22.24
C ASP A 249 3.05 2.93 -22.61
N PRO A 250 1.99 3.65 -23.01
CA PRO A 250 0.70 3.06 -23.33
C PRO A 250 0.74 1.94 -24.38
N GLN A 251 1.60 2.07 -25.37
CA GLN A 251 1.74 1.06 -26.43
C GLN A 251 2.45 -0.20 -25.90
N GLU A 252 3.54 -0.03 -25.14
CA GLU A 252 4.25 -1.13 -24.50
C GLU A 252 3.34 -1.87 -23.52
N ARG A 253 2.59 -1.11 -22.69
CA ARG A 253 1.62 -1.65 -21.75
C ARG A 253 0.54 -2.47 -22.44
N ASN A 254 -0.06 -1.98 -23.53
CA ASN A 254 -1.08 -2.72 -24.27
C ASN A 254 -0.51 -4.04 -24.84
N SER A 255 0.65 -3.99 -25.48
CA SER A 255 1.31 -5.18 -26.03
C SER A 255 1.65 -6.20 -24.93
N LEU A 256 2.13 -5.72 -23.77
CA LEU A 256 2.38 -6.56 -22.60
C LEU A 256 1.10 -7.28 -22.17
N PHE A 257 0.00 -6.54 -21.94
CA PHE A 257 -1.25 -7.12 -21.45
C PHE A 257 -1.90 -8.10 -22.43
N GLU A 258 -1.83 -7.83 -23.73
CA GLU A 258 -2.26 -8.77 -24.77
C GLU A 258 -1.44 -10.07 -24.73
N GLY A 259 -0.11 -9.95 -24.63
CA GLY A 259 0.78 -11.10 -24.54
C GLY A 259 0.56 -11.91 -23.25
N LEU A 260 0.44 -11.25 -22.11
CA LEU A 260 0.14 -11.92 -20.82
C LEU A 260 -1.19 -12.67 -20.90
N ARG A 261 -2.26 -12.06 -21.42
CA ARG A 261 -3.56 -12.70 -21.62
C ARG A 261 -3.44 -13.96 -22.44
N ALA A 262 -2.82 -13.87 -23.62
CA ALA A 262 -2.68 -14.99 -24.53
C ALA A 262 -1.91 -16.18 -23.91
N VAL A 263 -0.93 -15.92 -23.06
CA VAL A 263 -0.19 -16.97 -22.33
C VAL A 263 -1.03 -17.55 -21.19
N LEU A 264 -1.71 -16.71 -20.42
CA LEU A 264 -2.57 -17.16 -19.31
C LEU A 264 -3.73 -18.04 -19.81
N GLU A 265 -4.41 -17.65 -20.89
CA GLU A 265 -5.50 -18.43 -21.50
C GLU A 265 -5.05 -19.81 -22.01
N ARG A 266 -3.78 -19.95 -22.42
CA ARG A 266 -3.21 -21.24 -22.85
C ARG A 266 -2.76 -22.12 -21.68
N ASN A 267 -2.28 -21.52 -20.58
CA ASN A 267 -1.65 -22.26 -19.48
C ASN A 267 -2.53 -22.41 -18.23
N CYS A 268 -3.54 -21.54 -18.07
CA CYS A 268 -4.45 -21.57 -16.93
C CYS A 268 -5.86 -21.89 -17.39
N THR A 269 -6.55 -22.81 -16.71
CA THR A 269 -7.90 -23.26 -17.14
C THR A 269 -8.96 -22.17 -17.03
N ARG A 270 -9.00 -21.39 -15.94
CA ARG A 270 -9.94 -20.25 -15.73
C ARG A 270 -9.47 -19.25 -14.67
N SER A 271 -8.57 -19.66 -13.80
CA SER A 271 -8.21 -18.87 -12.65
C SER A 271 -6.74 -19.09 -12.28
N ILE A 272 -6.19 -18.14 -11.54
CA ILE A 272 -4.81 -18.13 -11.09
C ILE A 272 -4.84 -18.02 -9.57
N LEU A 273 -4.35 -19.04 -8.87
CA LEU A 273 -4.08 -18.94 -7.44
C LEU A 273 -2.81 -18.13 -7.26
N THR A 274 -2.88 -17.07 -6.48
CA THR A 274 -1.73 -16.23 -6.14
C THR A 274 -1.49 -16.26 -4.64
N SER A 275 -0.24 -16.02 -4.23
CA SER A 275 0.15 -15.92 -2.83
C SER A 275 0.87 -14.60 -2.55
N TYR A 276 0.71 -14.07 -1.33
CA TYR A 276 1.35 -12.85 -0.88
C TYR A 276 1.46 -12.81 0.65
N LEU A 277 2.24 -11.88 1.16
CA LEU A 277 2.26 -11.57 2.58
C LEU A 277 1.38 -10.35 2.87
N SER A 278 0.50 -10.49 3.86
CA SER A 278 -0.20 -9.39 4.51
C SER A 278 0.43 -9.15 5.88
N ALA A 279 0.77 -7.91 6.21
CA ALA A 279 1.54 -7.61 7.41
C ALA A 279 1.08 -6.31 8.08
N PHE A 280 1.38 -6.19 9.37
CA PHE A 280 1.39 -4.91 10.04
C PHE A 280 2.74 -4.62 10.71
N GLN A 281 2.99 -3.34 10.90
CA GLN A 281 4.08 -2.79 11.68
C GLN A 281 3.52 -1.68 12.56
N ILE A 282 3.65 -1.84 13.87
CA ILE A 282 3.09 -0.92 14.85
C ILE A 282 4.19 -0.47 15.79
N ALA A 283 4.31 0.84 15.94
CA ALA A 283 5.28 1.44 16.84
C ALA A 283 4.67 2.63 17.58
N GLN A 284 5.04 2.80 18.83
CA GLN A 284 4.53 3.84 19.70
C GLN A 284 5.36 5.13 19.56
N LYS A 285 4.71 6.29 19.60
CA LYS A 285 5.36 7.61 19.70
C LYS A 285 6.31 7.63 20.91
N ILE A 286 7.50 8.24 20.73
CA ILE A 286 8.50 8.47 21.80
C ILE A 286 8.08 9.65 22.66
#